data_96900121a10cff12bb15eb9d0c82b1b8
#
_entry.id   96900121a10cff12bb15eb9d0c82b1b8
#
_cell.length_a   1.000
_cell.length_b   1.000
_cell.length_c   1.000
_cell.angle_alpha   90.00
_cell.angle_beta   90.00
_cell.angle_gamma   90.00
#
_symmetry.space_group_name_H-M   'P 1'
#
loop_
_entity.id
_entity.type
_entity.pdbx_description
1 polymer ?
#
loop_
_entity_poly.entity_id
_entity_poly.type
_entity_poly.pdbx_seq_one_letter_code
_entity_poly.pdbx_strand_id
1 'polypeptide(L)'
;MTATLYCYFKIESDHDAVRGRLAALQAELAAAGWPGQLLRRCDDADTWMEVYPDIADREAFRAAWLPARRRRDLTMPVHEEWFQQI
;
A
#
# COMPACT_ATOMS: atom_id res chain seq x y z
N MET A 1 -15.73 6.68 12.38
CA MET A 1 -14.28 6.83 12.58
C MET A 1 -13.53 6.26 11.41
N THR A 2 -12.42 6.88 11.03
CA THR A 2 -11.57 6.37 9.95
C THR A 2 -10.32 5.71 10.53
N ALA A 3 -9.69 4.88 9.72
CA ALA A 3 -8.42 4.24 10.07
C ALA A 3 -7.38 4.54 9.00
N THR A 4 -6.12 4.39 9.36
CA THR A 4 -4.99 4.49 8.45
C THR A 4 -4.31 3.14 8.36
N LEU A 5 -4.06 2.68 7.14
CA LEU A 5 -3.25 1.49 6.90
C LEU A 5 -1.81 1.88 6.67
N TYR A 6 -0.91 1.20 7.39
CA TYR A 6 0.53 1.22 7.14
C TYR A 6 0.91 -0.19 6.70
N CYS A 7 1.35 -0.34 5.45
CA CYS A 7 1.72 -1.63 4.88
C CYS A 7 3.17 -1.58 4.41
N TYR A 8 4.07 -2.28 5.10
CA TYR A 8 5.50 -2.22 4.76
C TYR A 8 6.03 -3.60 4.37
N PHE A 9 7.09 -3.59 3.56
CA PHE A 9 7.64 -4.79 2.94
C PHE A 9 9.06 -4.54 2.45
N LYS A 10 9.79 -5.63 2.19
CA LYS A 10 11.12 -5.59 1.61
C LYS A 10 11.05 -5.77 0.10
N ILE A 11 11.88 -5.02 -0.62
CA ILE A 11 12.10 -5.19 -2.05
C ILE A 11 13.45 -5.86 -2.24
N GLU A 12 13.46 -7.03 -2.86
CA GLU A 12 14.70 -7.81 -3.03
C GLU A 12 15.37 -7.55 -4.37
N SER A 13 14.60 -7.27 -5.42
CA SER A 13 15.11 -7.03 -6.77
C SER A 13 14.10 -6.23 -7.59
N ASP A 14 14.54 -5.73 -8.75
CA ASP A 14 13.67 -5.03 -9.71
C ASP A 14 12.97 -3.82 -9.13
N HIS A 15 13.68 -3.02 -8.35
CA HIS A 15 13.11 -1.87 -7.63
C HIS A 15 12.30 -0.93 -8.53
N ASP A 16 12.80 -0.60 -9.72
CA ASP A 16 12.09 0.30 -10.64
C ASP A 16 10.79 -0.31 -11.15
N ALA A 17 10.82 -1.60 -11.49
CA ALA A 17 9.62 -2.30 -11.97
C ALA A 17 8.56 -2.40 -10.87
N VAL A 18 8.98 -2.73 -9.64
CA VAL A 18 8.06 -2.82 -8.49
C VAL A 18 7.49 -1.45 -8.18
N ARG A 19 8.31 -0.40 -8.24
CA ARG A 19 7.85 0.97 -8.00
C ARG A 19 6.76 1.37 -9.01
N GLY A 20 6.95 1.02 -10.28
CA GLY A 20 5.94 1.29 -11.32
C GLY A 20 4.63 0.59 -11.06
N ARG A 21 4.68 -0.68 -10.62
CA ARG A 21 3.46 -1.45 -10.28
C ARG A 21 2.76 -0.87 -9.05
N LEU A 22 3.51 -0.46 -8.05
CA LEU A 22 2.94 0.20 -6.86
C LEU A 22 2.31 1.55 -7.19
N ALA A 23 2.94 2.33 -8.06
CA ALA A 23 2.38 3.60 -8.51
C ALA A 23 1.05 3.38 -9.25
N ALA A 24 0.97 2.35 -10.11
CA ALA A 24 -0.26 2.01 -10.82
C ALA A 24 -1.35 1.54 -9.86
N LEU A 25 -0.99 0.73 -8.85
CA LEU A 25 -1.90 0.31 -7.79
C LEU A 25 -2.48 1.52 -7.06
N GLN A 26 -1.63 2.46 -6.66
CA GLN A 26 -2.08 3.64 -5.91
C GLN A 26 -2.93 4.57 -6.76
N ALA A 27 -2.65 4.68 -8.07
CA ALA A 27 -3.48 5.44 -8.99
C ALA A 27 -4.88 4.84 -9.10
N GLU A 28 -4.99 3.52 -9.18
CA GLU A 28 -6.29 2.84 -9.20
C GLU A 28 -7.07 3.09 -7.92
N LEU A 29 -6.42 2.95 -6.76
CA LEU A 29 -7.07 3.15 -5.47
C LEU A 29 -7.47 4.62 -5.26
N ALA A 30 -6.64 5.56 -5.68
CA ALA A 30 -6.96 6.98 -5.60
C ALA A 30 -8.21 7.31 -6.44
N ALA A 31 -8.33 6.73 -7.64
CA ALA A 31 -9.51 6.91 -8.48
C ALA A 31 -10.77 6.33 -7.84
N ALA A 32 -10.63 5.33 -6.97
CA ALA A 32 -11.75 4.74 -6.24
C ALA A 32 -12.03 5.46 -4.90
N GLY A 33 -11.29 6.53 -4.60
CA GLY A 33 -11.51 7.33 -3.39
C GLY A 33 -10.54 7.05 -2.25
N TRP A 34 -9.52 6.24 -2.47
CA TRP A 34 -8.50 5.92 -1.45
C TRP A 34 -7.10 6.36 -1.90
N PRO A 35 -6.79 7.68 -1.83
CA PRO A 35 -5.44 8.15 -2.13
C PRO A 35 -4.45 7.67 -1.10
N GLY A 36 -3.23 7.38 -1.53
CA GLY A 36 -2.19 6.88 -0.65
C GLY A 36 -0.83 7.45 -1.00
N GLN A 37 0.16 7.06 -0.21
CA GLN A 37 1.55 7.45 -0.40
C GLN A 37 2.43 6.21 -0.42
N LEU A 38 3.54 6.28 -1.14
CA LEU A 38 4.58 5.27 -1.12
C LEU A 38 5.82 5.91 -0.50
N LEU A 39 6.30 5.32 0.59
CA LEU A 39 7.44 5.82 1.34
C LEU A 39 8.57 4.77 1.33
N ARG A 40 9.78 5.25 1.51
CA ARG A 40 10.97 4.43 1.65
C ARG A 40 11.61 4.75 2.99
N ARG A 41 12.07 3.72 3.71
CA ARG A 41 12.77 3.94 4.98
C ARG A 41 14.04 4.72 4.74
N CYS A 42 14.34 5.69 5.61
CA CYS A 42 15.48 6.59 5.43
C CYS A 42 16.82 5.86 5.47
N ASP A 43 16.93 4.83 6.31
CA ASP A 43 18.17 4.10 6.54
C ASP A 43 18.19 2.69 5.94
N ASP A 44 17.19 2.35 5.13
CA ASP A 44 17.09 1.06 4.44
C ASP A 44 16.29 1.24 3.15
N ALA A 45 17.02 1.41 2.05
CA ALA A 45 16.42 1.69 0.75
C ALA A 45 15.55 0.55 0.21
N ASP A 46 15.66 -0.64 0.77
CA ASP A 46 14.91 -1.82 0.35
C ASP A 46 13.61 -2.00 1.13
N THR A 47 13.36 -1.21 2.17
CA THR A 47 12.13 -1.25 2.95
C THR A 47 11.22 -0.11 2.51
N TRP A 48 10.08 -0.46 1.92
CA TRP A 48 9.10 0.50 1.43
C TRP A 48 7.78 0.34 2.20
N MET A 49 6.97 1.39 2.17
CA MET A 49 5.70 1.40 2.89
C MET A 49 4.63 2.11 2.07
N GLU A 50 3.48 1.45 1.93
CA GLU A 50 2.26 2.09 1.45
C GLU A 50 1.52 2.65 2.65
N VAL A 51 1.00 3.87 2.53
CA VAL A 51 0.17 4.49 3.57
C VAL A 51 -1.15 4.92 2.94
N TYR A 52 -2.26 4.48 3.52
CA TYR A 52 -3.60 4.87 3.07
C TYR A 52 -4.37 5.43 4.27
N PRO A 53 -4.51 6.77 4.34
CA PRO A 53 -5.24 7.41 5.44
C PRO A 53 -6.75 7.46 5.17
N ASP A 54 -7.50 7.80 6.20
CA ASP A 54 -8.92 8.14 6.11
C ASP A 54 -9.80 7.03 5.51
N ILE A 55 -9.52 5.78 5.87
CA ILE A 55 -10.31 4.63 5.43
C ILE A 55 -11.49 4.46 6.40
N ALA A 56 -12.71 4.72 5.90
CA ALA A 56 -13.93 4.58 6.69
C ALA A 56 -14.39 3.12 6.79
N ASP A 57 -14.18 2.32 5.73
CA ASP A 57 -14.61 0.93 5.65
C ASP A 57 -13.41 0.06 5.27
N ARG A 58 -12.83 -0.60 6.28
CA ARG A 58 -11.64 -1.44 6.10
C ARG A 58 -11.90 -2.63 5.19
N GLU A 59 -13.08 -3.25 5.30
CA GLU A 59 -13.42 -4.41 4.47
C GLU A 59 -13.56 -4.02 3.01
N ALA A 60 -14.21 -2.90 2.73
CA ALA A 60 -14.35 -2.39 1.36
C ALA A 60 -12.98 -2.06 0.76
N PHE A 61 -12.11 -1.41 1.55
CA PHE A 61 -10.76 -1.10 1.10
C PHE A 61 -9.98 -2.38 0.77
N ARG A 62 -9.96 -3.34 1.68
CA ARG A 62 -9.22 -4.60 1.47
C ARG A 62 -9.78 -5.39 0.29
N ALA A 63 -11.11 -5.35 0.08
CA ALA A 63 -11.74 -6.01 -1.05
C ALA A 63 -11.31 -5.43 -2.40
N ALA A 64 -10.89 -4.16 -2.45
CA ALA A 64 -10.33 -3.52 -3.64
C ALA A 64 -8.80 -3.68 -3.71
N TRP A 65 -8.12 -3.50 -2.59
CA TRP A 65 -6.66 -3.44 -2.51
C TRP A 65 -6.00 -4.80 -2.76
N LEU A 66 -6.47 -5.87 -2.13
CA LEU A 66 -5.85 -7.19 -2.24
C LEU A 66 -5.91 -7.75 -3.68
N PRO A 67 -7.08 -7.75 -4.37
CA PRO A 67 -7.10 -8.21 -5.76
C PRO A 67 -6.26 -7.33 -6.69
N ALA A 68 -6.25 -6.01 -6.46
CA ALA A 68 -5.44 -5.11 -7.27
C ALA A 68 -3.94 -5.39 -7.12
N ARG A 69 -3.49 -5.74 -5.92
CA ARG A 69 -2.11 -6.17 -5.70
C ARG A 69 -1.80 -7.46 -6.48
N ARG A 70 -2.69 -8.44 -6.40
CA ARG A 70 -2.50 -9.71 -7.11
C ARG A 70 -2.45 -9.52 -8.63
N ARG A 71 -3.30 -8.67 -9.19
CA ARG A 71 -3.30 -8.39 -10.63
C ARG A 71 -1.99 -7.78 -11.11
N ARG A 72 -1.23 -7.17 -10.21
CA ARG A 72 0.04 -6.50 -10.53
C ARG A 72 1.27 -7.27 -10.04
N ASP A 73 1.09 -8.54 -9.71
CA ASP A 73 2.18 -9.41 -9.22
C ASP A 73 2.91 -8.82 -8.00
N LEU A 74 2.19 -8.12 -7.15
CA LEU A 74 2.72 -7.61 -5.89
C LEU A 74 2.48 -8.68 -4.82
N THR A 75 3.35 -9.70 -4.81
CA THR A 75 3.18 -10.90 -4.01
C THR A 75 4.16 -11.02 -2.85
N MET A 76 5.01 -10.00 -2.65
CA MET A 76 5.94 -10.01 -1.52
C MET A 76 5.18 -10.08 -0.19
N PRO A 77 5.76 -10.72 0.82
CA PRO A 77 5.18 -10.70 2.16
C PRO A 77 5.07 -9.27 2.67
N VAL A 78 3.94 -8.93 3.27
CA VAL A 78 3.69 -7.58 3.77
C VAL A 78 3.31 -7.63 5.24
N HIS A 79 3.56 -6.54 5.95
CA HIS A 79 3.10 -6.30 7.30
C HIS A 79 2.04 -5.22 7.26
N GLU A 80 0.79 -5.56 7.61
CA GLU A 80 -0.32 -4.61 7.70
C GLU A 80 -0.46 -4.16 9.15
N GLU A 81 -0.49 -2.85 9.36
CA GLU A 81 -0.79 -2.27 10.67
C GLU A 81 -1.88 -1.23 10.48
N TRP A 82 -2.92 -1.36 11.27
CA TRP A 82 -4.08 -0.48 11.20
C TRP A 82 -4.16 0.37 12.45
N PHE A 83 -4.19 1.67 12.27
CA PHE A 83 -4.28 2.63 13.36
C PHE A 83 -5.48 3.54 13.16
N GLN A 84 -6.08 3.97 14.25
CA GLN A 84 -7.13 5.00 14.21
C GLN A 84 -6.84 6.05 15.28
N GLN A 85 -7.33 7.24 15.04
CA GLN A 85 -7.15 8.34 16.00
C GLN A 85 -7.96 8.08 17.26
N ILE A 86 -7.38 8.38 18.41
CA ILE A 86 -8.05 8.22 19.72
C ILE A 86 -8.80 9.50 20.14
#